data_6a2b724428c8a16c9d826cd2c1784097
#
_entry.id   6a2b724428c8a16c9d826cd2c1784097
#
_cell.length_a   1.000
_cell.length_b   1.000
_cell.length_c   1.000
_cell.angle_alpha   90.00
_cell.angle_beta   90.00
_cell.angle_gamma   90.00
#
_symmetry.space_group_name_H-M   'P 1'
#
loop_
_entity.id
_entity.type
_entity.pdbx_description
1 polymer ?
#
loop_
_entity_poly.entity_id
_entity_poly.type
_entity_poly.pdbx_seq_one_letter_code
_entity_poly.pdbx_strand_id
1 'polypeptide(L)'
;FIKNDEGDNVEAFQWFIDKYDFSSLNPFVTVDMLWSFFYENGQDKLASGIKEVLSCYTAKMDKELIEEEKRVLKTILLLQAVSDRMSGNKDIFLPNDKNLTMAFEGTDIYFSAKNIAKKLLNTHVVTRTPLTGDVFSYCCKNTGASIDSTPFIKDAQNKSTKDLSFMTGCELRSTVELSGA
;
A
#
# COMPACT_ATOMS: atom_id res chain seq x y z
N PHE A 1 20.19 5.87 -15.12
CA PHE A 1 19.14 6.78 -14.67
C PHE A 1 18.96 8.00 -15.61
N ILE A 2 20.04 8.57 -16.12
CA ILE A 2 19.99 9.80 -16.94
C ILE A 2 19.74 9.50 -18.41
N LYS A 3 20.27 8.41 -18.95
CA LYS A 3 20.09 7.99 -20.35
C LYS A 3 19.31 6.70 -20.43
N ASN A 4 18.48 6.59 -21.48
CA ASN A 4 17.94 5.30 -21.88
C ASN A 4 19.10 4.44 -22.37
N ASP A 5 19.22 3.20 -21.90
CA ASP A 5 20.16 2.27 -22.48
C ASP A 5 19.69 1.88 -23.90
N GLU A 6 20.61 1.80 -24.84
CA GLU A 6 20.31 1.41 -26.21
C GLU A 6 19.71 -0.01 -26.21
N GLY A 7 18.45 -0.11 -26.56
CA GLY A 7 17.72 -1.39 -26.67
C GLY A 7 16.71 -1.69 -25.56
N ASP A 8 16.75 -1.00 -24.45
CA ASP A 8 15.76 -1.16 -23.40
C ASP A 8 14.74 -0.02 -23.44
N ASN A 9 13.44 -0.37 -23.39
CA ASN A 9 12.34 0.60 -23.22
C ASN A 9 12.31 1.16 -21.78
N VAL A 10 13.47 1.52 -21.26
CA VAL A 10 13.60 2.05 -19.89
C VAL A 10 13.21 3.50 -19.89
N GLU A 11 12.14 3.83 -19.20
CA GLU A 11 11.71 5.18 -18.92
C GLU A 11 12.72 5.86 -17.98
N ALA A 12 13.80 6.42 -18.57
CA ALA A 12 14.81 7.19 -17.86
C ALA A 12 14.48 8.68 -17.85
N PHE A 13 15.30 9.48 -17.19
CA PHE A 13 15.09 10.93 -17.11
C PHE A 13 15.12 11.60 -18.49
N GLN A 14 15.93 11.11 -19.42
CA GLN A 14 15.95 11.59 -20.80
C GLN A 14 14.61 11.33 -21.50
N TRP A 15 14.05 10.12 -21.34
CA TRP A 15 12.71 9.79 -21.85
C TRP A 15 11.65 10.77 -21.31
N PHE A 16 11.72 11.14 -20.04
CA PHE A 16 10.81 12.13 -19.47
C PHE A 16 10.93 13.49 -20.15
N ILE A 17 12.17 14.00 -20.36
CA ILE A 17 12.42 15.27 -21.04
C ILE A 17 11.91 15.23 -22.48
N ASP A 18 12.10 14.13 -23.19
CA ASP A 18 11.72 13.98 -24.59
C ASP A 18 10.19 13.85 -24.76
N LYS A 19 9.51 13.28 -23.77
CA LYS A 19 8.06 13.02 -23.81
C LYS A 19 7.21 14.19 -23.31
N TYR A 20 7.69 14.93 -22.34
CA TYR A 20 6.95 16.00 -21.69
C TYR A 20 7.63 17.34 -21.95
N ASP A 21 6.87 18.27 -22.51
CA ASP A 21 7.26 19.67 -22.67
C ASP A 21 6.53 20.56 -21.66
N PHE A 22 6.79 21.87 -21.71
CA PHE A 22 6.16 22.84 -20.80
C PHE A 22 4.65 22.97 -20.98
N SER A 23 4.10 22.50 -22.11
CA SER A 23 2.66 22.49 -22.38
C SER A 23 1.97 21.23 -21.87
N SER A 24 2.71 20.24 -21.41
CA SER A 24 2.18 18.98 -20.91
C SER A 24 1.43 19.18 -19.60
N LEU A 25 0.32 18.45 -19.44
CA LEU A 25 -0.46 18.45 -18.19
C LEU A 25 0.30 17.90 -16.98
N ASN A 26 1.40 17.17 -17.22
CA ASN A 26 2.21 16.53 -16.18
C ASN A 26 3.70 16.84 -16.38
N PRO A 27 4.14 18.11 -16.12
CA PRO A 27 5.53 18.51 -16.38
C PRO A 27 6.53 18.06 -15.30
N PHE A 28 6.08 17.30 -14.29
CA PHE A 28 6.90 16.87 -13.16
C PHE A 28 7.14 15.37 -13.16
N VAL A 29 8.36 14.98 -12.76
CA VAL A 29 8.67 13.58 -12.46
C VAL A 29 8.02 13.21 -11.13
N THR A 30 7.07 12.31 -11.18
CA THR A 30 6.36 11.80 -10.00
C THR A 30 7.01 10.52 -9.48
N VAL A 31 6.73 10.17 -8.22
CA VAL A 31 7.33 8.99 -7.56
C VAL A 31 7.02 7.68 -8.30
N ASP A 32 5.81 7.53 -8.84
CA ASP A 32 5.41 6.35 -9.61
C ASP A 32 6.25 6.13 -10.88
N MET A 33 6.76 7.19 -11.50
CA MET A 33 7.64 7.08 -12.68
C MET A 33 9.00 6.44 -12.36
N LEU A 34 9.40 6.42 -11.09
CA LEU A 34 10.60 5.73 -10.66
C LEU A 34 10.42 4.21 -10.59
N TRP A 35 9.18 3.71 -10.76
CA TRP A 35 8.86 2.30 -10.64
C TRP A 35 9.65 1.42 -11.61
N SER A 36 9.64 1.77 -12.89
CA SER A 36 10.37 1.01 -13.91
C SER A 36 11.87 0.92 -13.60
N PHE A 37 12.44 2.01 -13.11
CA PHE A 37 13.85 2.05 -12.74
C PHE A 37 14.17 1.12 -11.56
N PHE A 38 13.39 1.18 -10.48
CA PHE A 38 13.68 0.41 -9.26
C PHE A 38 13.19 -1.02 -9.34
N TYR A 39 12.01 -1.25 -9.88
CA TYR A 39 11.38 -2.57 -9.86
C TYR A 39 11.63 -3.37 -11.13
N GLU A 40 11.33 -2.81 -12.29
CA GLU A 40 11.39 -3.58 -13.54
C GLU A 40 12.83 -3.86 -13.98
N ASN A 41 13.74 -2.90 -13.79
CA ASN A 41 15.13 -2.99 -14.28
C ASN A 41 16.17 -3.10 -13.16
N GLY A 42 15.79 -2.89 -11.92
CA GLY A 42 16.70 -2.84 -10.77
C GLY A 42 16.55 -3.97 -9.76
N GLN A 43 15.67 -4.94 -9.99
CA GLN A 43 15.32 -5.97 -8.98
C GLN A 43 16.52 -6.71 -8.41
N ASP A 44 17.49 -7.06 -9.23
CA ASP A 44 18.65 -7.83 -8.79
C ASP A 44 19.54 -7.10 -7.79
N LYS A 45 19.51 -5.76 -7.84
CA LYS A 45 20.31 -4.88 -6.98
C LYS A 45 19.60 -4.48 -5.69
N LEU A 46 18.30 -4.76 -5.58
CA LEU A 46 17.52 -4.37 -4.42
C LEU A 46 17.70 -5.36 -3.26
N ALA A 47 17.72 -4.83 -2.05
CA ALA A 47 17.69 -5.66 -0.85
C ALA A 47 16.36 -6.43 -0.73
N SER A 48 16.41 -7.63 -0.12
CA SER A 48 15.27 -8.55 -0.02
C SER A 48 13.99 -7.90 0.52
N GLY A 49 14.10 -7.10 1.59
CA GLY A 49 12.92 -6.44 2.16
C GLY A 49 12.28 -5.40 1.25
N ILE A 50 13.04 -4.76 0.36
CA ILE A 50 12.47 -3.86 -0.67
C ILE A 50 11.77 -4.70 -1.74
N LYS A 51 12.41 -5.78 -2.20
CA LYS A 51 11.81 -6.70 -3.18
C LYS A 51 10.46 -7.23 -2.70
N GLU A 52 10.37 -7.60 -1.41
CA GLU A 52 9.13 -8.09 -0.80
C GLU A 52 8.01 -7.06 -0.87
N VAL A 53 8.28 -5.81 -0.48
CA VAL A 53 7.28 -4.74 -0.57
C VAL A 53 6.87 -4.48 -2.02
N LEU A 54 7.82 -4.36 -2.93
CA LEU A 54 7.52 -4.06 -4.33
C LEU A 54 6.81 -5.23 -5.05
N SER A 55 7.10 -6.48 -4.67
CA SER A 55 6.41 -7.65 -5.23
C SER A 55 4.91 -7.69 -4.92
N CYS A 56 4.45 -6.95 -3.91
CA CYS A 56 3.02 -6.78 -3.64
C CYS A 56 2.26 -6.20 -4.83
N TYR A 57 2.92 -5.43 -5.70
CA TYR A 57 2.30 -4.90 -6.92
C TYR A 57 1.80 -6.03 -7.82
N THR A 58 2.66 -6.98 -8.15
CA THR A 58 2.30 -8.13 -9.00
C THR A 58 1.17 -8.96 -8.36
N ALA A 59 1.22 -9.18 -7.04
CA ALA A 59 0.20 -9.92 -6.32
C ALA A 59 -1.18 -9.22 -6.26
N LYS A 60 -1.26 -7.93 -6.62
CA LYS A 60 -2.53 -7.16 -6.63
C LYS A 60 -3.04 -6.85 -8.04
N MET A 61 -2.30 -7.21 -9.08
CA MET A 61 -2.66 -6.91 -10.46
C MET A 61 -3.87 -7.69 -10.99
N ASP A 62 -4.22 -8.81 -10.37
CA ASP A 62 -5.45 -9.56 -10.63
C ASP A 62 -6.74 -8.80 -10.27
N LYS A 63 -6.64 -7.69 -9.57
CA LYS A 63 -7.77 -6.84 -9.18
C LYS A 63 -8.21 -5.80 -10.22
N GLU A 64 -7.78 -5.91 -11.46
CA GLU A 64 -8.18 -5.04 -12.59
C GLU A 64 -8.10 -3.54 -12.25
N LEU A 65 -6.98 -3.08 -11.73
CA LEU A 65 -6.77 -1.67 -11.38
C LEU A 65 -6.68 -0.80 -12.63
N ILE A 66 -7.33 0.36 -12.61
CA ILE A 66 -7.17 1.40 -13.65
C ILE A 66 -5.79 2.08 -13.51
N GLU A 67 -5.34 2.78 -14.56
CA GLU A 67 -4.00 3.37 -14.59
C GLU A 67 -3.72 4.34 -13.41
N GLU A 68 -4.67 5.17 -13.05
CA GLU A 68 -4.53 6.08 -11.89
C GLU A 68 -4.36 5.31 -10.58
N GLU A 69 -5.08 4.21 -10.39
CA GLU A 69 -4.95 3.34 -9.21
C GLU A 69 -3.59 2.65 -9.18
N LYS A 70 -3.09 2.21 -10.33
CA LYS A 70 -1.75 1.63 -10.46
C LYS A 70 -0.68 2.65 -10.09
N ARG A 71 -0.79 3.90 -10.54
CA ARG A 71 0.13 4.99 -10.24
C ARG A 71 0.16 5.27 -8.72
N VAL A 72 -1.00 5.39 -8.09
CA VAL A 72 -1.09 5.61 -6.64
C VAL A 72 -0.56 4.40 -5.86
N LEU A 73 -0.85 3.17 -6.28
CA LEU A 73 -0.32 1.96 -5.66
C LEU A 73 1.21 1.89 -5.76
N LYS A 74 1.79 2.16 -6.93
CA LYS A 74 3.25 2.22 -7.13
C LYS A 74 3.88 3.24 -6.17
N THR A 75 3.29 4.41 -6.04
CA THR A 75 3.75 5.46 -5.12
C THR A 75 3.70 4.98 -3.66
N ILE A 76 2.59 4.35 -3.23
CA ILE A 76 2.47 3.79 -1.88
C ILE A 76 3.59 2.79 -1.61
N LEU A 77 3.84 1.85 -2.53
CA LEU A 77 4.85 0.81 -2.37
C LEU A 77 6.27 1.38 -2.34
N LEU A 78 6.59 2.35 -3.19
CA LEU A 78 7.91 2.99 -3.19
C LEU A 78 8.16 3.77 -1.90
N LEU A 79 7.19 4.56 -1.45
CA LEU A 79 7.28 5.28 -0.18
C LEU A 79 7.40 4.31 1.01
N GLN A 80 6.61 3.24 1.03
CA GLN A 80 6.71 2.19 2.06
C GLN A 80 8.10 1.56 2.07
N ALA A 81 8.62 1.15 0.91
CA ALA A 81 9.93 0.52 0.80
C ALA A 81 11.06 1.40 1.32
N VAL A 82 10.97 2.72 1.11
CA VAL A 82 11.92 3.70 1.65
C VAL A 82 11.73 3.88 3.14
N SER A 83 10.49 4.14 3.60
CA SER A 83 10.19 4.43 5.00
C SER A 83 10.53 3.25 5.94
N ASP A 84 10.34 2.01 5.49
CA ASP A 84 10.63 0.81 6.27
C ASP A 84 12.13 0.62 6.52
N ARG A 85 12.98 1.25 5.71
CA ARG A 85 14.44 1.16 5.84
C ARG A 85 15.10 2.35 6.53
N MET A 86 14.36 3.44 6.71
CA MET A 86 14.89 4.61 7.39
C MET A 86 14.87 4.43 8.90
N SER A 87 16.00 4.71 9.54
CA SER A 87 16.16 4.65 11.00
C SER A 87 15.95 5.99 11.71
N GLY A 88 15.75 7.09 10.96
CA GLY A 88 15.57 8.45 11.48
C GLY A 88 14.18 9.00 11.20
N ASN A 89 14.10 10.34 11.06
CA ASN A 89 12.84 11.00 10.69
C ASN A 89 12.42 10.59 9.27
N LYS A 90 11.33 9.84 9.20
CA LYS A 90 10.78 9.29 7.97
C LYS A 90 9.46 9.93 7.55
N ASP A 91 9.03 11.00 8.22
CA ASP A 91 7.70 11.57 8.06
C ASP A 91 7.36 11.93 6.61
N ILE A 92 8.32 12.42 5.84
CA ILE A 92 8.15 12.77 4.42
C ILE A 92 8.02 11.55 3.49
N PHE A 93 8.43 10.37 3.95
CA PHE A 93 8.37 9.12 3.18
C PHE A 93 7.22 8.20 3.63
N LEU A 94 6.48 8.57 4.67
CA LEU A 94 5.32 7.77 5.08
C LEU A 94 4.24 7.83 4.01
N PRO A 95 3.75 6.70 3.49
CA PRO A 95 2.64 6.67 2.55
C PRO A 95 1.33 6.99 3.26
N ASN A 96 1.09 8.26 3.53
CA ASN A 96 -0.13 8.80 4.14
C ASN A 96 -0.84 9.78 3.18
N ASP A 97 -2.05 10.20 3.53
CA ASP A 97 -2.85 11.10 2.70
C ASP A 97 -2.10 12.35 2.25
N LYS A 98 -1.33 12.97 3.17
CA LYS A 98 -0.58 14.20 2.90
C LYS A 98 0.53 13.95 1.88
N ASN A 99 1.37 12.96 2.14
CA ASN A 99 2.55 12.69 1.30
C ASN A 99 2.15 12.14 -0.07
N LEU A 100 1.05 11.35 -0.15
CA LEU A 100 0.51 10.92 -1.43
C LEU A 100 -0.01 12.10 -2.26
N THR A 101 -0.73 13.03 -1.64
CA THR A 101 -1.16 14.25 -2.35
C THR A 101 0.03 15.05 -2.86
N MET A 102 1.05 15.27 -2.01
CA MET A 102 2.28 15.98 -2.40
C MET A 102 3.05 15.26 -3.52
N ALA A 103 3.07 13.93 -3.53
CA ALA A 103 3.76 13.15 -4.55
C ALA A 103 3.18 13.33 -5.96
N PHE A 104 1.94 13.77 -6.06
CA PHE A 104 1.25 14.04 -7.32
C PHE A 104 1.00 15.54 -7.58
N GLU A 105 1.62 16.42 -6.81
CA GLU A 105 1.46 17.86 -6.98
C GLU A 105 1.84 18.28 -8.40
N GLY A 106 0.98 19.11 -9.03
CA GLY A 106 1.17 19.54 -10.42
C GLY A 106 0.77 18.51 -11.48
N THR A 107 0.10 17.42 -11.10
CA THR A 107 -0.44 16.42 -12.04
C THR A 107 -1.96 16.36 -12.01
N ASP A 108 -2.54 15.66 -12.96
CA ASP A 108 -3.97 15.38 -13.06
C ASP A 108 -4.52 14.57 -11.86
N ILE A 109 -3.66 13.74 -11.23
CA ILE A 109 -4.02 12.89 -10.09
C ILE A 109 -4.02 13.67 -8.76
N TYR A 110 -3.43 14.85 -8.68
CA TYR A 110 -3.26 15.61 -7.43
C TYR A 110 -4.52 15.66 -6.55
N PHE A 111 -5.65 16.06 -7.12
CA PHE A 111 -6.90 16.19 -6.38
C PHE A 111 -7.59 14.85 -6.06
N SER A 112 -7.28 13.81 -6.82
CA SER A 112 -7.90 12.48 -6.68
C SER A 112 -7.05 11.49 -5.89
N ALA A 113 -5.75 11.73 -5.72
CA ALA A 113 -4.80 10.79 -5.09
C ALA A 113 -5.30 10.23 -3.74
N LYS A 114 -5.78 11.09 -2.86
CA LYS A 114 -6.34 10.68 -1.56
C LYS A 114 -7.59 9.80 -1.71
N ASN A 115 -8.48 10.10 -2.63
CA ASN A 115 -9.70 9.33 -2.85
C ASN A 115 -9.38 7.97 -3.49
N ILE A 116 -8.40 7.93 -4.39
CA ILE A 116 -7.89 6.70 -4.99
C ILE A 116 -7.26 5.81 -3.89
N ALA A 117 -6.43 6.37 -3.02
CA ALA A 117 -5.85 5.61 -1.90
C ALA A 117 -6.92 5.03 -0.97
N LYS A 118 -7.99 5.79 -0.67
CA LYS A 118 -9.14 5.28 0.08
C LYS A 118 -9.89 4.17 -0.66
N LYS A 119 -10.03 4.28 -1.98
CA LYS A 119 -10.62 3.22 -2.80
C LYS A 119 -9.78 1.95 -2.72
N LEU A 120 -8.45 2.04 -2.87
CA LEU A 120 -7.52 0.92 -2.72
C LEU A 120 -7.61 0.28 -1.31
N LEU A 121 -7.84 1.08 -0.28
CA LEU A 121 -8.07 0.57 1.08
C LEU A 121 -9.41 -0.19 1.18
N ASN A 122 -10.49 0.36 0.65
CA ASN A 122 -11.82 -0.26 0.70
C ASN A 122 -11.89 -1.56 -0.13
N THR A 123 -11.11 -1.67 -1.19
CA THR A 123 -10.98 -2.87 -2.01
C THR A 123 -9.94 -3.87 -1.49
N HIS A 124 -9.36 -3.59 -0.31
CA HIS A 124 -8.33 -4.43 0.33
C HIS A 124 -7.07 -4.65 -0.53
N VAL A 125 -6.75 -3.71 -1.41
CA VAL A 125 -5.47 -3.69 -2.13
C VAL A 125 -4.36 -3.26 -1.18
N VAL A 126 -4.64 -2.23 -0.37
CA VAL A 126 -3.75 -1.76 0.71
C VAL A 126 -4.46 -1.86 2.05
N THR A 127 -3.71 -1.78 3.13
CA THR A 127 -4.19 -1.74 4.51
C THR A 127 -3.71 -0.47 5.20
N ARG A 128 -4.22 -0.19 6.39
CA ARG A 128 -3.76 0.91 7.24
C ARG A 128 -2.98 0.39 8.44
N THR A 129 -1.87 1.04 8.72
CA THR A 129 -1.13 0.87 9.98
C THR A 129 -1.25 2.16 10.78
N PRO A 130 -1.81 2.13 12.00
CA PRO A 130 -1.84 3.30 12.85
C PRO A 130 -0.42 3.67 13.29
N LEU A 131 -0.15 4.96 13.36
CA LEU A 131 1.06 5.55 13.89
C LEU A 131 0.72 6.35 15.15
N THR A 132 1.67 7.09 15.67
CA THR A 132 1.44 7.92 16.86
C THR A 132 0.42 9.06 16.57
N GLY A 133 -0.56 9.23 17.44
CA GLY A 133 -1.66 10.17 17.23
C GLY A 133 -2.67 9.67 16.19
N ASP A 134 -3.36 10.59 15.52
CA ASP A 134 -4.35 10.28 14.48
C ASP A 134 -3.71 10.03 13.09
N VAL A 135 -2.39 9.87 13.04
CA VAL A 135 -1.65 9.62 11.80
C VAL A 135 -1.67 8.13 11.50
N PHE A 136 -1.84 7.79 10.24
CA PHE A 136 -1.73 6.41 9.76
C PHE A 136 -0.89 6.37 8.49
N SER A 137 -0.40 5.18 8.17
CA SER A 137 0.33 4.88 6.95
C SER A 137 -0.41 3.80 6.17
N TYR A 138 -0.51 3.98 4.86
CA TYR A 138 -0.93 2.90 3.98
C TYR A 138 0.22 1.89 3.88
N CYS A 139 -0.11 0.62 3.85
CA CYS A 139 0.88 -0.43 3.60
C CYS A 139 0.28 -1.55 2.76
N CYS A 140 1.13 -2.17 1.98
CA CYS A 140 0.82 -3.42 1.30
C CYS A 140 1.75 -4.49 1.85
N LYS A 141 1.17 -5.58 2.32
CA LYS A 141 1.93 -6.76 2.74
C LYS A 141 1.56 -7.90 1.82
N ASN A 142 2.54 -8.64 1.40
CA ASN A 142 2.32 -9.89 0.68
C ASN A 142 1.94 -10.94 1.72
N THR A 143 0.71 -10.84 2.23
CA THR A 143 0.13 -11.93 2.98
C THR A 143 -0.17 -13.02 1.97
N GLY A 144 0.72 -13.98 1.86
CA GLY A 144 0.40 -15.21 1.14
C GLY A 144 -0.96 -15.69 1.64
N ALA A 145 -1.87 -15.98 0.73
CA ALA A 145 -3.26 -16.34 0.91
C ALA A 145 -3.92 -15.65 2.12
N SER A 146 -4.90 -14.79 1.89
CA SER A 146 -5.64 -14.15 3.00
C SER A 146 -6.04 -15.25 3.99
N ILE A 147 -5.40 -15.26 5.15
CA ILE A 147 -5.80 -16.17 6.20
C ILE A 147 -7.22 -15.74 6.56
N ASP A 148 -8.19 -16.57 6.23
CA ASP A 148 -9.55 -16.37 6.70
C ASP A 148 -9.51 -16.37 8.23
N SER A 149 -9.58 -15.19 8.83
CA SER A 149 -9.54 -15.02 10.28
C SER A 149 -10.87 -15.45 10.94
N THR A 150 -11.92 -15.66 10.16
CA THR A 150 -13.26 -16.03 10.67
C THR A 150 -13.24 -17.27 11.58
N PRO A 151 -12.52 -18.37 11.24
CA PRO A 151 -12.43 -19.53 12.13
C PRO A 151 -11.74 -19.21 13.46
N PHE A 152 -10.68 -18.39 13.44
CA PHE A 152 -9.95 -18.01 14.65
C PHE A 152 -10.76 -17.10 15.56
N ILE A 153 -11.54 -16.16 14.97
CA ILE A 153 -12.42 -15.29 15.74
C ILE A 153 -13.54 -16.13 16.40
N LYS A 154 -14.16 -17.06 15.67
CA LYS A 154 -15.15 -17.97 16.22
C LYS A 154 -14.60 -18.85 17.34
N ASP A 155 -13.39 -19.39 17.19
CA ASP A 155 -12.75 -20.21 18.22
C ASP A 155 -12.40 -19.38 19.48
N ALA A 156 -11.91 -18.15 19.30
CA ALA A 156 -11.66 -17.22 20.40
C ALA A 156 -12.97 -16.85 21.14
N GLN A 157 -14.03 -16.56 20.41
CA GLN A 157 -15.35 -16.29 20.98
C GLN A 157 -15.88 -17.49 21.76
N ASN A 158 -15.80 -18.70 21.22
CA ASN A 158 -16.23 -19.93 21.88
C ASN A 158 -15.44 -20.22 23.15
N LYS A 159 -14.11 -19.96 23.14
CA LYS A 159 -13.27 -20.10 24.34
C LYS A 159 -13.65 -19.09 25.40
N SER A 160 -13.78 -17.81 25.04
CA SER A 160 -14.19 -16.73 25.95
C SER A 160 -15.55 -17.03 26.61
N THR A 161 -16.48 -17.57 25.85
CA THR A 161 -17.81 -17.95 26.35
C THR A 161 -17.73 -19.08 27.38
N LYS A 162 -16.90 -20.09 27.12
CA LYS A 162 -16.67 -21.21 28.07
C LYS A 162 -15.99 -20.72 29.35
N ASP A 163 -15.00 -19.86 29.23
CA ASP A 163 -14.29 -19.30 30.37
C ASP A 163 -15.19 -18.42 31.24
N LEU A 164 -16.07 -17.62 30.62
CA LEU A 164 -17.07 -16.83 31.33
C LEU A 164 -18.09 -17.69 32.04
N SER A 165 -18.56 -18.77 31.44
CA SER A 165 -19.51 -19.69 32.07
C SER A 165 -18.90 -20.40 33.28
N PHE A 166 -17.62 -20.77 33.19
CA PHE A 166 -16.87 -21.37 34.30
C PHE A 166 -16.66 -20.39 35.47
N MET A 167 -16.31 -19.13 35.16
CA MET A 167 -16.05 -18.09 36.18
C MET A 167 -17.31 -17.64 36.91
N THR A 168 -18.44 -17.62 36.22
CA THR A 168 -19.73 -17.15 36.83
C THR A 168 -20.50 -18.23 37.50
N GLY A 169 -20.10 -19.50 37.40
CA GLY A 169 -20.87 -20.63 37.93
C GLY A 169 -22.26 -20.81 37.33
N CYS A 170 -22.57 -20.04 36.29
CA CYS A 170 -23.79 -20.13 35.52
C CYS A 170 -23.55 -20.95 34.27
N GLU A 171 -24.37 -21.97 34.03
CA GLU A 171 -24.51 -22.51 32.69
C GLU A 171 -25.06 -21.40 31.81
N LEU A 172 -24.22 -20.79 30.98
CA LEU A 172 -24.65 -19.90 29.91
C LEU A 172 -25.54 -20.74 28.98
N ARG A 173 -26.84 -20.61 29.17
CA ARG A 173 -27.80 -21.24 28.26
C ARG A 173 -27.54 -20.70 26.87
N SER A 174 -27.13 -21.62 26.01
CA SER A 174 -27.08 -21.51 24.56
C SER A 174 -27.13 -20.10 23.98
N THR A 175 -26.16 -19.78 23.25
CA THR A 175 -26.06 -18.81 22.16
C THR A 175 -27.10 -17.68 21.99
N VAL A 176 -28.29 -17.80 22.57
CA VAL A 176 -29.34 -16.79 22.49
C VAL A 176 -29.05 -15.59 23.41
N GLU A 177 -28.32 -15.76 24.49
CA GLU A 177 -28.01 -14.66 25.42
C GLU A 177 -26.80 -13.83 24.98
N LEU A 178 -25.98 -14.36 24.07
CA LEU A 178 -24.85 -13.64 23.48
C LEU A 178 -25.16 -13.05 22.10
N SER A 179 -26.25 -13.44 21.48
CA SER A 179 -26.66 -12.87 20.18
C SER A 179 -27.44 -11.56 20.33
N GLY A 180 -27.65 -11.09 21.51
CA GLY A 180 -28.33 -9.82 21.83
C GLY A 180 -27.42 -8.73 22.36
N ALA A 181 -26.07 -8.91 22.29
CA ALA A 181 -25.10 -7.91 22.71
C ALA A 181 -24.46 -7.25 21.49
#